data_7737260b6509bd122eafc1aa5d1a41c6
#
_entry.id   7737260b6509bd122eafc1aa5d1a41c6
#
_cell.length_a   1.000
_cell.length_b   1.000
_cell.length_c   1.000
_cell.angle_alpha   90.00
_cell.angle_beta   90.00
_cell.angle_gamma   90.00
#
_symmetry.space_group_name_H-M   'P 1'
#
loop_
_entity.id
_entity.type
_entity.pdbx_description
1 polymer ?
#
loop_
_entity_poly.entity_id
_entity_poly.type
_entity_poly.pdbx_seq_one_letter_code
_entity_poly.pdbx_strand_id
1 'polypeptide(L)'
;MQWIILGLTVIAAGWGGSFLRMRFLRKGRVSLLASEKHGARIRPRKDGPDSLLLFGSLTLTSSSGEDITSLLTGRLKETLLLILFHTRSGGISSRRLSGLIWPDKEEEKSKNVRGVTLNNLRKILNRMEGVKLVFEEGKYVVRFGEPAYCDYVESLSILDDYSPGNDRLLSILARGKFLKDDGDLLFDKMKAEIDDKVASAVLAEAQWRFSNADWANTVLCADILLRIDPLSENAIKFAVKALSAMGQEDEARVRYNNFINQYKKDYDEEYASSFDDLLHH
;
A
#
# COMPACT_ATOMS: atom_id res chain seq x y z
N MET A 1 4.23 32.66 -71.23
CA MET A 1 3.19 32.20 -70.26
C MET A 1 3.55 30.92 -69.45
N GLN A 2 4.78 30.42 -69.51
CA GLN A 2 5.24 29.18 -68.79
C GLN A 2 5.93 29.44 -67.46
N TRP A 3 6.31 30.64 -67.15
CA TRP A 3 7.06 30.94 -65.89
C TRP A 3 6.21 31.33 -64.71
N ILE A 4 4.90 31.59 -64.89
CA ILE A 4 4.00 31.95 -63.76
C ILE A 4 3.43 30.72 -63.06
N ILE A 5 3.39 29.55 -63.73
CA ILE A 5 2.83 28.31 -63.16
C ILE A 5 3.84 27.62 -62.21
N LEU A 6 5.16 27.78 -62.42
CA LEU A 6 6.19 27.18 -61.59
C LEU A 6 6.36 27.89 -60.21
N GLY A 7 6.02 29.19 -60.14
CA GLY A 7 6.10 29.95 -58.89
C GLY A 7 5.02 29.59 -57.85
N LEU A 8 3.85 29.22 -58.31
CA LEU A 8 2.71 28.90 -57.45
C LEU A 8 2.79 27.51 -56.80
N THR A 9 3.44 26.55 -57.46
CA THR A 9 3.62 25.19 -56.94
C THR A 9 4.68 25.12 -55.82
N VAL A 10 5.70 25.97 -55.85
CA VAL A 10 6.74 26.02 -54.81
C VAL A 10 6.21 26.65 -53.52
N ILE A 11 5.31 27.63 -53.61
CA ILE A 11 4.71 28.29 -52.43
C ILE A 11 3.72 27.34 -51.69
N ALA A 12 2.98 26.50 -52.44
CA ALA A 12 2.05 25.54 -51.82
C ALA A 12 2.77 24.40 -51.08
N ALA A 13 3.94 23.94 -51.57
CA ALA A 13 4.74 22.91 -50.90
C ALA A 13 5.43 23.43 -49.64
N GLY A 14 5.83 24.70 -49.59
CA GLY A 14 6.44 25.31 -48.41
C GLY A 14 5.48 25.49 -47.22
N TRP A 15 4.23 25.78 -47.50
CA TRP A 15 3.20 25.98 -46.48
C TRP A 15 2.67 24.67 -45.92
N GLY A 16 2.58 23.61 -46.70
CA GLY A 16 2.19 22.27 -46.20
C GLY A 16 3.19 21.66 -45.26
N GLY A 17 4.49 21.79 -45.55
CA GLY A 17 5.56 21.29 -44.69
C GLY A 17 5.66 22.00 -43.33
N SER A 18 5.43 23.32 -43.32
CA SER A 18 5.45 24.12 -42.08
C SER A 18 4.25 23.81 -41.17
N PHE A 19 3.08 23.55 -41.77
CA PHE A 19 1.87 23.22 -40.99
C PHE A 19 1.94 21.81 -40.37
N LEU A 20 2.53 20.83 -41.06
CA LEU A 20 2.78 19.51 -40.54
C LEU A 20 3.88 19.55 -39.44
N ARG A 21 4.93 20.34 -39.63
CA ARG A 21 6.00 20.48 -38.60
C ARG A 21 5.50 21.16 -37.34
N MET A 22 4.63 22.16 -37.41
CA MET A 22 4.00 22.79 -36.26
C MET A 22 3.03 21.83 -35.52
N ARG A 23 2.33 20.97 -36.23
CA ARG A 23 1.43 19.99 -35.61
C ARG A 23 2.21 18.89 -34.86
N PHE A 24 3.35 18.44 -35.40
CA PHE A 24 4.23 17.47 -34.70
C PHE A 24 4.95 18.08 -33.49
N LEU A 25 5.41 19.32 -33.60
CA LEU A 25 6.04 20.02 -32.46
C LEU A 25 5.02 20.35 -31.36
N ARG A 26 3.76 20.63 -31.72
CA ARG A 26 2.70 20.87 -30.73
C ARG A 26 2.28 19.59 -30.02
N LYS A 27 2.20 18.43 -30.71
CA LYS A 27 1.94 17.14 -30.06
C LYS A 27 3.09 16.71 -29.14
N GLY A 28 4.34 16.87 -29.56
CA GLY A 28 5.50 16.57 -28.74
C GLY A 28 5.61 17.46 -27.50
N ARG A 29 5.31 18.79 -27.62
CA ARG A 29 5.31 19.71 -26.48
C ARG A 29 4.16 19.47 -25.51
N VAL A 30 2.97 19.11 -26.00
CA VAL A 30 1.83 18.77 -25.14
C VAL A 30 2.11 17.48 -24.37
N SER A 31 2.75 16.47 -24.99
CA SER A 31 3.10 15.24 -24.30
C SER A 31 4.24 15.41 -23.27
N LEU A 32 5.23 16.27 -23.55
CA LEU A 32 6.30 16.61 -22.61
C LEU A 32 5.78 17.43 -21.42
N LEU A 33 4.90 18.40 -21.66
CA LEU A 33 4.27 19.20 -20.59
C LEU A 33 3.25 18.38 -19.78
N ALA A 34 2.60 17.39 -20.39
CA ALA A 34 1.75 16.45 -19.68
C ALA A 34 2.57 15.48 -18.80
N SER A 35 3.74 15.05 -19.29
CA SER A 35 4.66 14.18 -18.51
C SER A 35 5.24 14.89 -17.27
N GLU A 36 5.49 16.21 -17.34
CA GLU A 36 5.99 16.98 -16.18
C GLU A 36 4.93 17.25 -15.11
N LYS A 37 3.63 17.19 -15.45
CA LYS A 37 2.52 17.38 -14.50
C LYS A 37 2.10 16.12 -13.74
N HIS A 38 2.55 14.95 -14.18
CA HIS A 38 2.16 13.67 -13.61
C HIS A 38 3.22 13.21 -12.60
N GLY A 39 3.29 13.74 -11.43
CA GLY A 39 4.27 13.41 -10.38
C GLY A 39 4.85 11.99 -10.45
N ALA A 40 6.07 11.81 -10.00
CA ALA A 40 6.66 10.47 -9.96
C ALA A 40 5.85 9.58 -9.00
N ARG A 41 5.47 8.37 -9.45
CA ARG A 41 4.76 7.42 -8.60
C ARG A 41 5.62 7.08 -7.37
N ILE A 42 5.03 7.19 -6.20
CA ILE A 42 5.66 6.82 -4.93
C ILE A 42 6.02 5.33 -4.98
N ARG A 43 7.26 5.02 -4.61
CA ARG A 43 7.75 3.65 -4.59
C ARG A 43 7.56 3.03 -3.22
N PRO A 44 7.35 1.70 -3.16
CA PRO A 44 7.35 0.99 -1.89
C PRO A 44 8.63 1.25 -1.12
N ARG A 45 8.52 1.42 0.20
CA ARG A 45 9.67 1.52 1.08
C ARG A 45 10.54 0.26 0.95
N LYS A 46 11.83 0.44 0.81
CA LYS A 46 12.79 -0.66 0.77
C LYS A 46 13.04 -1.22 2.17
N ASP A 47 13.32 -2.51 2.21
CA ASP A 47 13.79 -3.18 3.41
C ASP A 47 15.17 -2.60 3.82
N GLY A 48 15.39 -2.46 5.10
CA GLY A 48 16.63 -2.01 5.68
C GLY A 48 17.03 -2.88 6.88
N PRO A 49 18.25 -2.74 7.42
CA PRO A 49 18.61 -3.40 8.65
C PRO A 49 17.68 -2.97 9.79
N ASP A 50 17.62 -3.79 10.83
CA ASP A 50 16.81 -3.56 12.03
C ASP A 50 15.32 -3.24 11.75
N SER A 51 14.74 -3.89 10.73
CA SER A 51 13.36 -3.62 10.32
C SER A 51 12.44 -4.81 10.56
N LEU A 52 11.23 -4.51 11.06
CA LEU A 52 10.10 -5.40 11.15
C LEU A 52 8.98 -4.83 10.28
N LEU A 53 8.63 -5.55 9.21
CA LEU A 53 7.68 -5.08 8.19
C LEU A 53 6.49 -6.02 8.16
N LEU A 54 5.28 -5.45 8.26
CA LEU A 54 4.01 -6.17 8.29
C LEU A 54 3.11 -5.85 7.09
N PHE A 55 3.38 -4.75 6.36
CA PHE A 55 2.68 -4.50 5.10
C PHE A 55 3.36 -5.26 3.95
N GLY A 56 2.57 -6.07 3.23
CA GLY A 56 3.05 -7.12 2.33
C GLY A 56 3.33 -8.41 3.10
N SER A 57 4.38 -9.12 2.71
CA SER A 57 4.86 -10.29 3.45
C SER A 57 5.57 -9.85 4.73
N LEU A 58 5.30 -10.55 5.84
CA LEU A 58 6.04 -10.34 7.08
C LEU A 58 7.53 -10.51 6.81
N THR A 59 8.33 -9.51 7.18
CA THR A 59 9.79 -9.55 7.02
C THR A 59 10.46 -9.04 8.28
N LEU A 60 11.48 -9.75 8.73
CA LEU A 60 12.31 -9.40 9.87
C LEU A 60 13.77 -9.35 9.42
N THR A 61 14.40 -8.18 9.49
CA THR A 61 15.77 -7.97 9.03
C THR A 61 16.68 -7.64 10.21
N SER A 62 17.78 -8.38 10.35
CA SER A 62 18.76 -8.20 11.43
C SER A 62 19.62 -6.93 11.23
N SER A 63 20.44 -6.59 12.22
CA SER A 63 21.41 -5.48 12.15
C SER A 63 22.47 -5.68 11.04
N SER A 64 22.74 -6.94 10.65
CA SER A 64 23.63 -7.23 9.51
C SER A 64 22.94 -7.10 8.16
N GLY A 65 21.63 -6.82 8.11
CA GLY A 65 20.83 -6.80 6.89
C GLY A 65 20.37 -8.19 6.40
N GLU A 66 20.57 -9.24 7.21
CA GLU A 66 20.11 -10.59 6.90
C GLU A 66 18.62 -10.73 7.16
N ASP A 67 17.87 -11.36 6.24
CA ASP A 67 16.48 -11.76 6.48
C ASP A 67 16.44 -12.94 7.46
N ILE A 68 15.94 -12.67 8.66
CA ILE A 68 15.79 -13.65 9.73
C ILE A 68 14.32 -14.06 9.98
N THR A 69 13.44 -13.75 9.04
CA THR A 69 11.99 -14.04 9.14
C THR A 69 11.71 -15.52 9.37
N SER A 70 12.50 -16.41 8.76
CA SER A 70 12.38 -17.86 8.91
C SER A 70 12.56 -18.37 10.35
N LEU A 71 13.17 -17.58 11.22
CA LEU A 71 13.30 -17.91 12.66
C LEU A 71 11.98 -17.70 13.42
N LEU A 72 11.04 -16.90 12.87
CA LEU A 72 9.71 -16.68 13.43
C LEU A 72 8.74 -17.78 12.96
N THR A 73 8.83 -18.95 13.55
CA THR A 73 7.96 -20.08 13.20
C THR A 73 6.77 -20.21 14.15
N GLY A 74 5.59 -20.57 13.62
CA GLY A 74 4.40 -20.95 14.40
C GLY A 74 4.16 -20.01 15.61
N ARG A 75 4.23 -20.57 16.81
CA ARG A 75 3.93 -19.87 18.08
C ARG A 75 4.86 -18.67 18.39
N LEU A 76 6.08 -18.63 17.83
CA LEU A 76 6.96 -17.46 17.98
C LEU A 76 6.40 -16.26 17.23
N LYS A 77 5.93 -16.46 16.00
CA LYS A 77 5.28 -15.44 15.18
C LYS A 77 4.00 -14.94 15.85
N GLU A 78 3.11 -15.84 16.24
CA GLU A 78 1.87 -15.50 16.94
C GLU A 78 2.13 -14.69 18.22
N THR A 79 3.12 -15.12 19.01
CA THR A 79 3.50 -14.42 20.24
C THR A 79 4.01 -13.01 19.98
N LEU A 80 4.88 -12.84 18.97
CA LEU A 80 5.40 -11.52 18.59
C LEU A 80 4.27 -10.59 18.14
N LEU A 81 3.43 -11.07 17.23
CA LEU A 81 2.35 -10.26 16.66
C LEU A 81 1.33 -9.85 17.73
N LEU A 82 0.92 -10.77 18.61
CA LEU A 82 0.00 -10.43 19.70
C LEU A 82 0.59 -9.38 20.64
N ILE A 83 1.86 -9.50 21.02
CA ILE A 83 2.49 -8.50 21.89
C ILE A 83 2.59 -7.16 21.17
N LEU A 84 3.00 -7.16 19.90
CA LEU A 84 3.13 -5.96 19.08
C LEU A 84 1.79 -5.21 18.95
N PHE A 85 0.72 -5.91 18.64
CA PHE A 85 -0.61 -5.32 18.48
C PHE A 85 -1.17 -4.72 19.77
N HIS A 86 -0.81 -5.29 20.93
CA HIS A 86 -1.21 -4.75 22.21
C HIS A 86 -0.25 -3.68 22.77
N THR A 87 0.91 -3.47 22.15
CA THR A 87 1.92 -2.54 22.63
C THR A 87 1.38 -1.11 22.82
N ARG A 88 0.58 -0.61 21.88
CA ARG A 88 -0.03 0.74 21.97
C ARG A 88 -1.08 0.87 23.08
N SER A 89 -1.76 -0.22 23.43
CA SER A 89 -2.71 -0.25 24.56
C SER A 89 -2.05 -0.57 25.90
N GLY A 90 -0.73 -0.38 26.00
CA GLY A 90 0.06 -0.63 27.21
C GLY A 90 0.48 -2.08 27.38
N GLY A 91 0.42 -2.90 26.32
CA GLY A 91 0.91 -4.28 26.33
C GLY A 91 -0.15 -5.34 26.67
N ILE A 92 0.27 -6.61 26.64
CA ILE A 92 -0.57 -7.78 26.90
C ILE A 92 -0.13 -8.50 28.18
N SER A 93 -1.09 -8.81 29.07
CA SER A 93 -0.78 -9.54 30.30
C SER A 93 -0.42 -11.00 30.00
N SER A 94 0.38 -11.60 30.91
CA SER A 94 0.78 -13.01 30.83
C SER A 94 -0.41 -13.96 30.67
N ARG A 95 -1.48 -13.73 31.45
CA ARG A 95 -2.69 -14.57 31.45
C ARG A 95 -3.40 -14.49 30.10
N ARG A 96 -3.61 -13.25 29.57
CA ARG A 96 -4.27 -13.04 28.27
C ARG A 96 -3.46 -13.63 27.12
N LEU A 97 -2.14 -13.42 27.10
CA LEU A 97 -1.25 -14.00 26.10
C LEU A 97 -1.33 -15.52 26.08
N SER A 98 -1.26 -16.16 27.29
CA SER A 98 -1.36 -17.61 27.39
C SER A 98 -2.71 -18.13 26.93
N GLY A 99 -3.82 -17.49 27.31
CA GLY A 99 -5.17 -17.90 26.92
C GLY A 99 -5.43 -17.80 25.42
N LEU A 100 -4.78 -16.86 24.72
CA LEU A 100 -4.92 -16.72 23.28
C LEU A 100 -4.06 -17.74 22.49
N ILE A 101 -2.83 -18.02 22.95
CA ILE A 101 -1.91 -18.89 22.20
C ILE A 101 -2.02 -20.35 22.61
N TRP A 102 -2.34 -20.64 23.86
CA TRP A 102 -2.44 -22.00 24.42
C TRP A 102 -3.75 -22.21 25.18
N PRO A 103 -4.92 -22.08 24.55
CA PRO A 103 -6.20 -22.14 25.25
C PRO A 103 -6.45 -23.48 25.95
N ASP A 104 -5.90 -24.57 25.40
CA ASP A 104 -6.12 -25.94 25.89
C ASP A 104 -5.11 -26.36 26.97
N LYS A 105 -4.17 -25.47 27.37
CA LYS A 105 -3.15 -25.84 28.36
C LYS A 105 -3.53 -25.36 29.77
N GLU A 106 -3.34 -26.23 30.74
CA GLU A 106 -3.37 -25.85 32.16
C GLU A 106 -2.39 -24.69 32.47
N GLU A 107 -2.74 -23.86 33.42
CA GLU A 107 -2.04 -22.61 33.72
C GLU A 107 -0.53 -22.82 33.95
N GLU A 108 -0.14 -23.87 34.70
CA GLU A 108 1.25 -24.13 35.03
C GLU A 108 2.07 -24.61 33.80
N LYS A 109 1.48 -25.48 32.99
CA LYS A 109 2.09 -25.93 31.72
C LYS A 109 2.21 -24.79 30.73
N SER A 110 1.19 -23.94 30.67
CA SER A 110 1.15 -22.74 29.80
C SER A 110 2.23 -21.72 30.24
N LYS A 111 2.47 -21.54 31.55
CA LYS A 111 3.52 -20.67 32.09
C LYS A 111 4.92 -21.10 31.61
N ASN A 112 5.21 -22.40 31.67
CA ASN A 112 6.52 -22.92 31.25
C ASN A 112 6.73 -22.75 29.75
N VAL A 113 5.76 -23.15 28.92
CA VAL A 113 5.85 -23.01 27.46
C VAL A 113 5.97 -21.54 27.05
N ARG A 114 5.20 -20.65 27.66
CA ARG A 114 5.30 -19.20 27.44
C ARG A 114 6.70 -18.69 27.78
N GLY A 115 7.29 -19.11 28.92
CA GLY A 115 8.63 -18.71 29.30
C GLY A 115 9.68 -19.09 28.27
N VAL A 116 9.63 -20.31 27.73
CA VAL A 116 10.52 -20.79 26.68
C VAL A 116 10.30 -20.00 25.39
N THR A 117 9.04 -19.80 24.98
CA THR A 117 8.68 -19.05 23.77
C THR A 117 9.19 -17.60 23.82
N LEU A 118 8.96 -16.90 24.93
CA LEU A 118 9.44 -15.53 25.12
C LEU A 118 10.97 -15.43 25.15
N ASN A 119 11.65 -16.40 25.74
CA ASN A 119 13.11 -16.44 25.77
C ASN A 119 13.67 -16.62 24.34
N ASN A 120 13.08 -17.53 23.55
CA ASN A 120 13.47 -17.73 22.16
C ASN A 120 13.18 -16.50 21.32
N LEU A 121 12.04 -15.85 21.53
CA LEU A 121 11.68 -14.61 20.84
C LEU A 121 12.68 -13.49 21.15
N ARG A 122 13.09 -13.33 22.43
CA ARG A 122 14.14 -12.37 22.81
C ARG A 122 15.46 -12.64 22.09
N LYS A 123 15.86 -13.91 21.96
CA LYS A 123 17.09 -14.28 21.21
C LYS A 123 17.03 -13.86 19.76
N ILE A 124 15.86 -13.98 19.13
CA ILE A 124 15.65 -13.54 17.73
C ILE A 124 15.71 -12.01 17.67
N LEU A 125 14.94 -11.32 18.50
CA LEU A 125 14.88 -9.86 18.50
C LEU A 125 16.21 -9.20 18.89
N ASN A 126 17.05 -9.85 19.70
CA ASN A 126 18.39 -9.37 20.02
C ASN A 126 19.36 -9.36 18.81
N ARG A 127 18.97 -9.93 17.65
CA ARG A 127 19.71 -9.77 16.39
C ARG A 127 19.42 -8.43 15.71
N MET A 128 18.47 -7.66 16.24
CA MET A 128 18.09 -6.34 15.77
C MET A 128 18.50 -5.31 16.81
N GLU A 129 19.21 -4.28 16.38
CA GLU A 129 19.51 -3.15 17.25
C GLU A 129 18.24 -2.30 17.46
N GLY A 130 18.06 -1.78 18.66
CA GLY A 130 16.91 -0.94 19.00
C GLY A 130 15.61 -1.69 19.28
N VAL A 131 15.50 -3.02 19.09
CA VAL A 131 14.27 -3.79 19.39
C VAL A 131 14.41 -4.52 20.73
N LYS A 132 13.43 -4.33 21.63
CA LYS A 132 13.41 -5.00 22.95
C LYS A 132 12.03 -5.54 23.29
N LEU A 133 11.98 -6.80 23.69
CA LEU A 133 10.80 -7.41 24.32
C LEU A 133 10.94 -7.30 25.83
N VAL A 134 10.17 -6.41 26.43
CA VAL A 134 10.20 -6.11 27.87
C VAL A 134 8.94 -6.59 28.58
N PHE A 135 9.05 -6.73 29.92
CA PHE A 135 7.91 -6.99 30.79
C PHE A 135 7.82 -5.85 31.79
N GLU A 136 6.82 -5.00 31.62
CA GLU A 136 6.61 -3.78 32.39
C GLU A 136 5.17 -3.75 32.92
N GLU A 137 4.98 -3.36 34.16
CA GLU A 137 3.65 -3.23 34.78
C GLU A 137 2.76 -4.48 34.64
N GLY A 138 3.36 -5.67 34.66
CA GLY A 138 2.62 -6.93 34.51
C GLY A 138 2.25 -7.32 33.05
N LYS A 139 2.76 -6.60 32.05
CA LYS A 139 2.46 -6.78 30.64
C LYS A 139 3.71 -6.91 29.80
N TYR A 140 3.60 -7.65 28.69
CA TYR A 140 4.63 -7.73 27.65
C TYR A 140 4.42 -6.64 26.61
N VAL A 141 5.52 -5.97 26.23
CA VAL A 141 5.57 -4.87 25.27
C VAL A 141 6.78 -5.05 24.36
N VAL A 142 6.66 -4.75 23.07
CA VAL A 142 7.80 -4.62 22.17
C VAL A 142 8.13 -3.13 22.04
N ARG A 143 9.35 -2.77 22.36
CA ARG A 143 9.86 -1.40 22.24
C ARG A 143 10.77 -1.27 21.03
N PHE A 144 10.59 -0.19 20.29
CA PHE A 144 11.44 0.20 19.16
C PHE A 144 12.14 1.50 19.52
N GLY A 145 13.46 1.50 19.46
CA GLY A 145 14.33 2.66 19.58
C GLY A 145 15.26 2.72 18.36
N GLU A 146 15.92 3.82 18.12
CA GLU A 146 16.88 3.94 17.03
C GLU A 146 17.98 2.86 17.11
N PRO A 147 18.37 2.24 15.96
CA PRO A 147 17.95 2.53 14.60
C PRO A 147 16.72 1.71 14.11
N ALA A 148 16.05 0.94 15.00
CA ALA A 148 15.01 0.00 14.61
C ALA A 148 13.79 0.66 13.95
N TYR A 149 13.23 -0.04 12.98
CA TYR A 149 12.06 0.38 12.23
C TYR A 149 10.95 -0.67 12.24
N CYS A 150 9.71 -0.21 12.43
CA CYS A 150 8.52 -1.04 12.27
C CYS A 150 7.45 -0.28 11.47
N ASP A 151 7.11 -0.77 10.27
CA ASP A 151 6.14 -0.13 9.38
C ASP A 151 4.73 -0.09 9.97
N TYR A 152 4.34 -1.09 10.75
CA TYR A 152 3.07 -1.11 11.47
C TYR A 152 2.99 0.01 12.54
N VAL A 153 4.04 0.16 13.35
CA VAL A 153 4.07 1.21 14.39
C VAL A 153 4.04 2.60 13.77
N GLU A 154 4.82 2.79 12.71
CA GLU A 154 4.84 4.05 11.99
C GLU A 154 3.52 4.36 11.30
N SER A 155 2.92 3.38 10.60
CA SER A 155 1.64 3.58 9.91
C SER A 155 0.54 3.96 10.90
N LEU A 156 0.46 3.34 12.07
CA LEU A 156 -0.51 3.69 13.09
C LEU A 156 -0.28 5.12 13.63
N SER A 157 0.97 5.53 13.81
CA SER A 157 1.27 6.90 14.24
C SER A 157 0.80 7.93 13.22
N ILE A 158 0.97 7.64 11.92
CA ILE A 158 0.49 8.51 10.84
C ILE A 158 -1.04 8.48 10.76
N LEU A 159 -1.66 7.31 10.88
CA LEU A 159 -3.11 7.14 10.77
C LEU A 159 -3.90 7.78 11.92
N ASP A 160 -3.30 7.93 13.10
CA ASP A 160 -3.96 8.56 14.25
C ASP A 160 -4.04 10.11 14.12
N ASP A 161 -3.10 10.73 13.42
CA ASP A 161 -3.08 12.17 13.13
C ASP A 161 -2.92 12.37 11.61
N TYR A 162 -3.84 11.73 10.87
CA TYR A 162 -3.74 11.67 9.42
C TYR A 162 -4.10 13.01 8.78
N SER A 163 -3.25 13.43 7.84
CA SER A 163 -3.53 14.53 6.91
C SER A 163 -3.14 14.11 5.47
N PRO A 164 -3.93 14.51 4.45
CA PRO A 164 -3.63 14.19 3.05
C PRO A 164 -2.29 14.76 2.57
N GLY A 165 -1.71 14.12 1.54
CA GLY A 165 -0.39 14.45 1.01
C GLY A 165 0.74 13.67 1.69
N ASN A 166 0.43 12.54 2.32
CA ASN A 166 1.39 11.75 3.09
C ASN A 166 2.10 10.69 2.24
N ASP A 167 3.22 11.09 1.61
CA ASP A 167 4.04 10.18 0.79
C ASP A 167 4.61 9.02 1.61
N ARG A 168 4.88 9.24 2.89
CA ARG A 168 5.46 8.23 3.78
C ARG A 168 4.47 7.09 4.05
N LEU A 169 3.21 7.43 4.32
CA LEU A 169 2.16 6.42 4.45
C LEU A 169 2.00 5.63 3.16
N LEU A 170 1.88 6.31 2.01
CA LEU A 170 1.75 5.62 0.72
C LEU A 170 2.92 4.70 0.42
N SER A 171 4.16 5.08 0.77
CA SER A 171 5.34 4.22 0.57
C SER A 171 5.30 2.93 1.40
N ILE A 172 4.71 2.98 2.59
CA ILE A 172 4.45 1.80 3.44
C ILE A 172 3.37 0.93 2.78
N LEU A 173 2.21 1.51 2.47
CA LEU A 173 1.05 0.79 1.95
C LEU A 173 1.28 0.23 0.53
N ALA A 174 2.16 0.84 -0.25
CA ALA A 174 2.57 0.35 -1.56
C ALA A 174 3.25 -1.03 -1.51
N ARG A 175 3.79 -1.45 -0.36
CA ARG A 175 4.37 -2.79 -0.15
C ARG A 175 3.33 -3.90 -0.29
N GLY A 176 2.10 -3.67 0.14
CA GLY A 176 1.03 -4.67 0.06
C GLY A 176 0.00 -4.54 1.19
N LYS A 177 -0.94 -5.49 1.20
CA LYS A 177 -1.93 -5.61 2.27
C LYS A 177 -1.25 -6.00 3.59
N PHE A 178 -1.81 -5.54 4.71
CA PHE A 178 -1.31 -5.87 6.04
C PHE A 178 -1.35 -7.38 6.28
N LEU A 179 -0.22 -7.98 6.70
CA LEU A 179 -0.04 -9.42 6.92
C LEU A 179 -0.61 -10.28 5.78
N LYS A 180 -0.26 -9.94 4.54
CA LYS A 180 -0.82 -10.52 3.31
C LYS A 180 -0.81 -12.05 3.30
N ASP A 181 0.28 -12.66 3.76
CA ASP A 181 0.50 -14.12 3.68
C ASP A 181 0.14 -14.83 4.98
N ASP A 182 -0.45 -14.14 5.95
CA ASP A 182 -0.87 -14.70 7.23
C ASP A 182 -2.34 -15.10 7.18
N GLY A 183 -2.63 -16.41 7.17
CA GLY A 183 -3.97 -16.97 7.18
C GLY A 183 -4.48 -17.35 8.58
N ASP A 184 -3.80 -16.94 9.66
CA ASP A 184 -4.21 -17.28 11.02
C ASP A 184 -5.42 -16.45 11.45
N LEU A 185 -6.53 -17.14 11.74
CA LEU A 185 -7.81 -16.55 12.19
C LEU A 185 -7.66 -15.71 13.46
N LEU A 186 -6.61 -15.97 14.27
CA LEU A 186 -6.29 -15.19 15.47
C LEU A 186 -6.12 -13.70 15.18
N PHE A 187 -5.71 -13.35 13.96
CA PHE A 187 -5.41 -11.98 13.55
C PHE A 187 -6.48 -11.33 12.67
N ASP A 188 -7.51 -12.04 12.26
CA ASP A 188 -8.51 -11.53 11.30
C ASP A 188 -9.18 -10.25 11.79
N LYS A 189 -9.54 -10.17 13.07
CA LYS A 189 -10.12 -8.95 13.63
C LYS A 189 -9.16 -7.76 13.53
N MET A 190 -7.88 -7.98 13.84
CA MET A 190 -6.87 -6.92 13.79
C MET A 190 -6.55 -6.50 12.36
N LYS A 191 -6.53 -7.46 11.42
CA LYS A 191 -6.40 -7.16 9.99
C LYS A 191 -7.56 -6.29 9.50
N ALA A 192 -8.81 -6.65 9.84
CA ALA A 192 -9.98 -5.87 9.48
C ALA A 192 -9.91 -4.44 10.06
N GLU A 193 -9.57 -4.28 11.34
CA GLU A 193 -9.41 -2.96 11.97
C GLU A 193 -8.34 -2.10 11.30
N ILE A 194 -7.24 -2.69 10.83
CA ILE A 194 -6.19 -1.98 10.09
C ILE A 194 -6.66 -1.65 8.67
N ASP A 195 -7.28 -2.61 7.98
CA ASP A 195 -7.81 -2.41 6.63
C ASP A 195 -8.84 -1.27 6.60
N ASP A 196 -9.74 -1.18 7.59
CA ASP A 196 -10.72 -0.10 7.70
C ASP A 196 -10.06 1.28 7.89
N LYS A 197 -9.07 1.38 8.79
CA LYS A 197 -8.31 2.62 8.99
C LYS A 197 -7.56 3.04 7.74
N VAL A 198 -6.88 2.09 7.09
CA VAL A 198 -6.14 2.31 5.85
C VAL A 198 -7.09 2.74 4.73
N ALA A 199 -8.21 2.04 4.54
CA ALA A 199 -9.19 2.37 3.50
C ALA A 199 -9.71 3.80 3.66
N SER A 200 -10.07 4.20 4.88
CA SER A 200 -10.54 5.56 5.17
C SER A 200 -9.49 6.62 4.84
N ALA A 201 -8.24 6.44 5.29
CA ALA A 201 -7.17 7.39 5.03
C ALA A 201 -6.78 7.45 3.54
N VAL A 202 -6.68 6.29 2.86
CA VAL A 202 -6.30 6.23 1.45
C VAL A 202 -7.40 6.78 0.54
N LEU A 203 -8.68 6.67 0.92
CA LEU A 203 -9.77 7.32 0.19
C LEU A 203 -9.63 8.85 0.23
N ALA A 204 -9.33 9.42 1.40
CA ALA A 204 -9.07 10.86 1.54
C ALA A 204 -7.80 11.28 0.78
N GLU A 205 -6.76 10.44 0.80
CA GLU A 205 -5.53 10.65 0.03
C GLU A 205 -5.81 10.66 -1.48
N ALA A 206 -6.59 9.69 -1.98
CA ALA A 206 -6.97 9.59 -3.39
C ALA A 206 -7.70 10.85 -3.85
N GLN A 207 -8.66 11.34 -3.06
CA GLN A 207 -9.39 12.56 -3.34
C GLN A 207 -8.46 13.78 -3.40
N TRP A 208 -7.54 13.90 -2.44
CA TRP A 208 -6.58 14.99 -2.40
C TRP A 208 -5.62 14.94 -3.59
N ARG A 209 -5.03 13.77 -3.90
CA ARG A 209 -4.14 13.57 -5.04
C ARG A 209 -4.82 13.88 -6.35
N PHE A 210 -6.04 13.39 -6.52
CA PHE A 210 -6.86 13.65 -7.71
C PHE A 210 -7.10 15.15 -7.89
N SER A 211 -7.48 15.87 -6.82
CA SER A 211 -7.72 17.31 -6.86
C SER A 211 -6.45 18.12 -7.16
N ASN A 212 -5.28 17.58 -6.87
CA ASN A 212 -3.98 18.18 -7.17
C ASN A 212 -3.36 17.69 -8.49
N ALA A 213 -4.12 16.96 -9.32
CA ALA A 213 -3.66 16.36 -10.58
C ALA A 213 -2.43 15.44 -10.45
N ASP A 214 -2.23 14.84 -9.27
CA ASP A 214 -1.21 13.81 -9.04
C ASP A 214 -1.76 12.44 -9.44
N TRP A 215 -1.94 12.24 -10.74
CA TRP A 215 -2.61 11.08 -11.31
C TRP A 215 -1.91 9.77 -10.98
N ALA A 216 -0.57 9.74 -11.03
CA ALA A 216 0.20 8.54 -10.77
C ALA A 216 0.00 8.00 -9.33
N ASN A 217 -0.07 8.90 -8.35
CA ASN A 217 -0.31 8.52 -6.97
C ASN A 217 -1.81 8.36 -6.66
N THR A 218 -2.72 8.98 -7.42
CA THR A 218 -4.15 8.65 -7.40
C THR A 218 -4.37 7.18 -7.81
N VAL A 219 -3.72 6.72 -8.89
CA VAL A 219 -3.77 5.30 -9.30
C VAL A 219 -3.18 4.40 -8.21
N LEU A 220 -2.09 4.80 -7.57
CA LEU A 220 -1.52 4.04 -6.44
C LEU A 220 -2.52 3.91 -5.28
N CYS A 221 -3.21 4.99 -4.91
CA CYS A 221 -4.27 4.96 -3.89
C CYS A 221 -5.40 4.01 -4.29
N ALA A 222 -5.86 4.08 -5.54
CA ALA A 222 -6.87 3.16 -6.05
C ALA A 222 -6.40 1.69 -6.00
N ASP A 223 -5.14 1.41 -6.35
CA ASP A 223 -4.56 0.06 -6.23
C ASP A 223 -4.53 -0.43 -4.77
N ILE A 224 -4.26 0.45 -3.81
CA ILE A 224 -4.28 0.09 -2.39
C ILE A 224 -5.71 -0.24 -1.94
N LEU A 225 -6.69 0.59 -2.31
CA LEU A 225 -8.10 0.38 -1.99
C LEU A 225 -8.64 -0.92 -2.60
N LEU A 226 -8.36 -1.19 -3.89
CA LEU A 226 -8.80 -2.42 -4.57
C LEU A 226 -8.14 -3.70 -4.01
N ARG A 227 -6.99 -3.60 -3.36
CA ARG A 227 -6.40 -4.72 -2.62
C ARG A 227 -7.14 -5.02 -1.32
N ILE A 228 -7.71 -4.01 -0.66
CA ILE A 228 -8.52 -4.17 0.56
C ILE A 228 -9.90 -4.66 0.18
N ASP A 229 -10.56 -3.95 -0.71
CA ASP A 229 -11.88 -4.26 -1.26
C ASP A 229 -11.85 -4.25 -2.79
N PRO A 230 -11.82 -5.43 -3.44
CA PRO A 230 -11.81 -5.56 -4.90
C PRO A 230 -13.04 -4.95 -5.59
N LEU A 231 -14.13 -4.71 -4.86
CA LEU A 231 -15.38 -4.14 -5.36
C LEU A 231 -15.60 -2.69 -4.94
N SER A 232 -14.55 -2.00 -4.50
CA SER A 232 -14.61 -0.58 -4.15
C SER A 232 -14.91 0.29 -5.39
N GLU A 233 -16.14 0.80 -5.48
CA GLU A 233 -16.56 1.68 -6.57
C GLU A 233 -15.78 2.99 -6.60
N ASN A 234 -15.45 3.56 -5.45
CA ASN A 234 -14.63 4.75 -5.39
C ASN A 234 -13.23 4.51 -5.94
N ALA A 235 -12.65 3.36 -5.67
CA ALA A 235 -11.33 3.02 -6.14
C ALA A 235 -11.27 2.85 -7.66
N ILE A 236 -12.25 2.14 -8.25
CA ILE A 236 -12.29 2.00 -9.70
C ILE A 236 -12.56 3.34 -10.40
N LYS A 237 -13.40 4.22 -9.83
CA LYS A 237 -13.61 5.59 -10.33
C LYS A 237 -12.31 6.38 -10.38
N PHE A 238 -11.54 6.40 -9.30
CA PHE A 238 -10.25 7.09 -9.26
C PHE A 238 -9.25 6.50 -10.25
N ALA A 239 -9.17 5.16 -10.35
CA ALA A 239 -8.28 4.50 -11.29
C ALA A 239 -8.59 4.88 -12.74
N VAL A 240 -9.87 4.76 -13.15
CA VAL A 240 -10.31 5.07 -14.52
C VAL A 240 -10.06 6.53 -14.86
N LYS A 241 -10.48 7.47 -14.00
CA LYS A 241 -10.30 8.91 -14.24
C LYS A 241 -8.82 9.32 -14.30
N ALA A 242 -8.01 8.83 -13.38
CA ALA A 242 -6.59 9.18 -13.33
C ALA A 242 -5.81 8.60 -14.52
N LEU A 243 -6.07 7.35 -14.90
CA LEU A 243 -5.46 6.71 -16.08
C LEU A 243 -5.86 7.43 -17.37
N SER A 244 -7.14 7.78 -17.52
CA SER A 244 -7.62 8.53 -18.69
C SER A 244 -6.99 9.93 -18.75
N ALA A 245 -6.83 10.62 -17.61
CA ALA A 245 -6.13 11.91 -17.53
C ALA A 245 -4.65 11.82 -17.94
N MET A 246 -4.01 10.65 -17.74
CA MET A 246 -2.66 10.35 -18.23
C MET A 246 -2.61 9.92 -19.70
N GLY A 247 -3.76 9.77 -20.38
CA GLY A 247 -3.84 9.25 -21.74
C GLY A 247 -3.66 7.73 -21.85
N GLN A 248 -3.84 7.01 -20.73
CA GLN A 248 -3.69 5.55 -20.63
C GLN A 248 -5.08 4.85 -20.69
N GLU A 249 -5.87 5.17 -21.71
CA GLU A 249 -7.24 4.66 -21.82
C GLU A 249 -7.33 3.13 -21.92
N ASP A 250 -6.39 2.49 -22.61
CA ASP A 250 -6.38 1.03 -22.72
C ASP A 250 -6.24 0.37 -21.35
N GLU A 251 -5.35 0.88 -20.49
CA GLU A 251 -5.18 0.38 -19.13
C GLU A 251 -6.43 0.67 -18.28
N ALA A 252 -7.03 1.85 -18.41
CA ALA A 252 -8.26 2.20 -17.73
C ALA A 252 -9.40 1.22 -18.06
N ARG A 253 -9.57 0.88 -19.36
CA ARG A 253 -10.57 -0.09 -19.84
C ARG A 253 -10.31 -1.51 -19.32
N VAL A 254 -9.06 -1.94 -19.29
CA VAL A 254 -8.68 -3.26 -18.72
C VAL A 254 -9.07 -3.32 -17.25
N ARG A 255 -8.79 -2.30 -16.46
CA ARG A 255 -9.14 -2.25 -15.03
C ARG A 255 -10.64 -2.23 -14.81
N TYR A 256 -11.37 -1.43 -15.58
CA TYR A 256 -12.83 -1.40 -15.54
C TYR A 256 -13.42 -2.78 -15.86
N ASN A 257 -12.96 -3.42 -16.95
CA ASN A 257 -13.45 -4.74 -17.34
C ASN A 257 -13.18 -5.81 -16.28
N ASN A 258 -12.01 -5.77 -15.64
CA ASN A 258 -11.69 -6.68 -14.54
C ASN A 258 -12.62 -6.46 -13.35
N PHE A 259 -12.93 -5.19 -13.02
CA PHE A 259 -13.84 -4.84 -11.95
C PHE A 259 -15.26 -5.34 -12.22
N ILE A 260 -15.83 -5.07 -13.40
CA ILE A 260 -17.21 -5.50 -13.71
C ILE A 260 -17.33 -7.03 -13.79
N ASN A 261 -16.30 -7.73 -14.25
CA ASN A 261 -16.27 -9.19 -14.26
C ASN A 261 -16.26 -9.76 -12.84
N GLN A 262 -15.48 -9.15 -11.93
CA GLN A 262 -15.48 -9.53 -10.53
C GLN A 262 -16.80 -9.20 -9.85
N TYR A 263 -17.37 -8.01 -10.12
CA TYR A 263 -18.66 -7.57 -9.61
C TYR A 263 -19.78 -8.55 -9.99
N LYS A 264 -19.86 -8.90 -11.27
CA LYS A 264 -20.82 -9.89 -11.77
C LYS A 264 -20.65 -11.26 -11.14
N LYS A 265 -19.41 -11.69 -10.94
CA LYS A 265 -19.12 -12.97 -10.30
C LYS A 265 -19.56 -13.04 -8.84
N ASP A 266 -19.41 -11.95 -8.09
CA ASP A 266 -19.64 -11.93 -6.64
C ASP A 266 -21.08 -11.57 -6.28
N TYR A 267 -21.76 -10.75 -7.10
CA TYR A 267 -23.15 -10.33 -6.86
C TYR A 267 -24.19 -10.99 -7.79
N ASP A 268 -23.77 -11.70 -8.85
CA ASP A 268 -24.60 -12.23 -9.92
C ASP A 268 -25.44 -11.14 -10.63
N GLU A 269 -24.95 -9.89 -10.62
CA GLU A 269 -25.58 -8.71 -11.19
C GLU A 269 -24.61 -7.95 -12.10
N GLU A 270 -25.16 -7.21 -13.08
CA GLU A 270 -24.36 -6.31 -13.93
C GLU A 270 -24.07 -5.00 -13.16
N TYR A 271 -22.86 -4.52 -13.25
CA TYR A 271 -22.51 -3.21 -12.68
C TYR A 271 -23.23 -2.08 -13.44
N ALA A 272 -23.91 -1.20 -12.71
CA ALA A 272 -24.85 -0.23 -13.26
C ALA A 272 -24.18 0.90 -14.08
N SER A 273 -22.95 1.31 -13.73
CA SER A 273 -22.28 2.43 -14.39
C SER A 273 -21.38 1.93 -15.51
N SER A 274 -21.53 2.49 -16.71
CA SER A 274 -20.64 2.21 -17.86
C SER A 274 -19.26 2.87 -17.65
N PHE A 275 -18.28 2.49 -18.47
CA PHE A 275 -16.96 3.13 -18.48
C PHE A 275 -17.06 4.65 -18.71
N ASP A 276 -17.91 5.08 -19.63
CA ASP A 276 -18.10 6.50 -19.97
C ASP A 276 -18.79 7.26 -18.82
N ASP A 277 -19.73 6.62 -18.09
CA ASP A 277 -20.34 7.19 -16.89
C ASP A 277 -19.29 7.47 -15.80
N LEU A 278 -18.32 6.56 -15.63
CA LEU A 278 -17.23 6.76 -14.65
C LEU A 278 -16.33 7.94 -15.02
N LEU A 279 -16.19 8.28 -16.31
CA LEU A 279 -15.38 9.40 -16.74
C LEU A 279 -16.08 10.75 -16.50
N HIS A 280 -17.41 10.81 -16.65
CA HIS A 280 -18.16 12.06 -16.67
C HIS A 280 -18.86 12.42 -15.35
N HIS A 281 -19.01 11.47 -14.45
CA HIS A 281 -19.60 11.63 -13.11
C HIS A 281 -18.61 11.37 -11.99
#